data_fae4f2ab3af8618da6da35b016893a6a
#
_entry.id   fae4f2ab3af8618da6da35b016893a6a
#
_cell.length_a   1.000
_cell.length_b   1.000
_cell.length_c   1.000
_cell.angle_alpha   90.00
_cell.angle_beta   90.00
_cell.angle_gamma   90.00
#
_symmetry.space_group_name_H-M   'P 1'
#
loop_
_entity.id
_entity.type
_entity.pdbx_description
1 polymer ?
#
loop_
_entity_poly.entity_id
_entity_poly.type
_entity_poly.pdbx_seq_one_letter_code
_entity_poly.pdbx_strand_id
1 'polypeptide(L)'
;VTGLDYQNTWLSPFEEMQRWKTHPAVRAHIEGGKRIGYGARAITAGGLLSLPKLVFPGGALIGCDAGTLNAARIKGSHAAIKSGMLCAEAICEAVFKHDRRHDELKSYPEAFERSWLFDELNQARNFKQWFKKGNWVGMLMTGIEHWLLPKLGFKSPPWTIHRTQHDHVRLKPAAECTRIEYPKPDGVLTFH
;
A
#
# COMPACT_ATOMS: atom_id res chain seq x y z
N VAL A 1 -11.53 -4.53 -2.22
CA VAL A 1 -10.45 -3.51 -2.24
C VAL A 1 -10.67 -2.61 -3.43
N THR A 2 -10.68 -1.30 -3.22
CA THR A 2 -10.82 -0.29 -4.28
C THR A 2 -9.49 0.43 -4.44
N GLY A 3 -8.97 0.50 -5.68
CA GLY A 3 -7.79 1.31 -5.99
C GLY A 3 -8.12 2.80 -5.86
N LEU A 4 -7.26 3.56 -5.16
CA LEU A 4 -7.45 5.00 -4.99
C LEU A 4 -6.78 5.83 -6.11
N ASP A 5 -6.22 5.17 -7.13
CA ASP A 5 -5.64 5.79 -8.32
C ASP A 5 -6.62 5.81 -9.52
N TYR A 6 -7.92 5.93 -9.23
CA TYR A 6 -9.00 6.01 -10.22
C TYR A 6 -8.97 7.35 -10.99
N GLN A 7 -9.55 7.33 -12.20
CA GLN A 7 -9.61 8.52 -13.07
C GLN A 7 -10.93 9.27 -12.96
N ASN A 8 -12.02 8.55 -12.68
CA ASN A 8 -13.36 9.13 -12.61
C ASN A 8 -13.60 9.73 -11.22
N THR A 9 -13.74 11.04 -11.13
CA THR A 9 -13.98 11.78 -9.88
C THR A 9 -15.34 11.49 -9.24
N TRP A 10 -16.30 10.91 -9.97
CA TRP A 10 -17.59 10.49 -9.42
C TRP A 10 -17.53 9.15 -8.69
N LEU A 11 -16.39 8.43 -8.75
CA LEU A 11 -16.21 7.19 -8.03
C LEU A 11 -16.02 7.46 -6.53
N SER A 12 -16.89 6.88 -5.71
CA SER A 12 -16.78 6.89 -4.26
C SER A 12 -16.39 5.50 -3.75
N PRO A 13 -15.22 5.31 -3.12
CA PRO A 13 -14.85 4.01 -2.55
C PRO A 13 -15.85 3.46 -1.54
N PHE A 14 -16.51 4.34 -0.78
CA PHE A 14 -17.57 3.97 0.14
C PHE A 14 -18.78 3.40 -0.61
N GLU A 15 -19.28 4.13 -1.60
CA GLU A 15 -20.45 3.72 -2.40
C GLU A 15 -20.16 2.46 -3.23
N GLU A 16 -18.93 2.27 -3.70
CA GLU A 16 -18.50 1.02 -4.36
C GLU A 16 -18.65 -0.19 -3.42
N MET A 17 -18.36 -0.03 -2.13
CA MET A 17 -18.60 -1.08 -1.15
C MET A 17 -20.09 -1.34 -0.95
N GLN A 18 -20.94 -0.30 -0.94
CA GLN A 18 -22.38 -0.47 -0.84
C GLN A 18 -22.92 -1.19 -2.09
N ARG A 19 -22.52 -0.74 -3.28
CA ARG A 19 -22.89 -1.36 -4.56
C ARG A 19 -22.45 -2.83 -4.64
N TRP A 20 -21.24 -3.13 -4.17
CA TRP A 20 -20.72 -4.50 -4.15
C TRP A 20 -21.60 -5.46 -3.33
N LYS A 21 -22.17 -5.00 -2.20
CA LYS A 21 -23.07 -5.81 -1.37
C LYS A 21 -24.38 -6.20 -2.10
N THR A 22 -24.83 -5.40 -3.06
CA THR A 22 -26.04 -5.70 -3.84
C THR A 22 -25.81 -6.71 -4.96
N HIS A 23 -24.55 -7.05 -5.28
CA HIS A 23 -24.24 -8.05 -6.31
C HIS A 23 -24.81 -9.42 -5.92
N PRO A 24 -25.55 -10.13 -6.81
CA PRO A 24 -26.27 -11.37 -6.47
C PRO A 24 -25.39 -12.42 -5.77
N ALA A 25 -24.18 -12.64 -6.24
CA ALA A 25 -23.25 -13.61 -5.65
C ALA A 25 -22.76 -13.22 -4.24
N VAL A 26 -22.75 -11.93 -3.90
CA VAL A 26 -22.38 -11.44 -2.57
C VAL A 26 -23.58 -11.39 -1.66
N ARG A 27 -24.69 -10.86 -2.17
CA ARG A 27 -25.96 -10.72 -1.44
C ARG A 27 -26.41 -12.04 -0.83
N ALA A 28 -26.31 -13.15 -1.58
CA ALA A 28 -26.68 -14.48 -1.11
C ALA A 28 -25.97 -14.91 0.19
N HIS A 29 -24.78 -14.34 0.49
CA HIS A 29 -23.98 -14.68 1.67
C HIS A 29 -24.22 -13.73 2.86
N ILE A 30 -24.75 -12.55 2.63
CA ILE A 30 -24.90 -11.51 3.69
C ILE A 30 -26.36 -11.14 3.98
N GLU A 31 -27.30 -11.53 3.10
CA GLU A 31 -28.73 -11.28 3.30
C GLU A 31 -29.26 -12.02 4.53
N GLY A 32 -30.07 -11.35 5.34
CA GLY A 32 -30.54 -11.87 6.63
C GLY A 32 -29.54 -11.73 7.79
N GLY A 33 -28.31 -11.33 7.50
CA GLY A 33 -27.30 -11.05 8.52
C GLY A 33 -27.52 -9.69 9.21
N LYS A 34 -26.91 -9.54 10.39
CA LYS A 34 -26.90 -8.29 11.15
C LYS A 34 -25.51 -7.67 11.08
N ARG A 35 -25.41 -6.39 10.69
CA ARG A 35 -24.14 -5.66 10.76
C ARG A 35 -23.73 -5.46 12.23
N ILE A 36 -22.56 -6.00 12.59
CA ILE A 36 -22.02 -5.90 13.94
C ILE A 36 -20.92 -4.86 14.08
N GLY A 37 -20.33 -4.41 12.97
CA GLY A 37 -19.27 -3.41 12.95
C GLY A 37 -19.03 -2.87 11.55
N TYR A 38 -18.25 -1.81 11.48
CA TYR A 38 -17.81 -1.18 10.26
C TYR A 38 -16.37 -0.73 10.41
N GLY A 39 -15.60 -0.85 9.35
CA GLY A 39 -14.24 -0.33 9.29
C GLY A 39 -13.74 -0.25 7.86
N ALA A 40 -12.96 0.78 7.59
CA ALA A 40 -12.23 0.94 6.34
C ALA A 40 -10.86 1.56 6.62
N ARG A 41 -9.87 1.20 5.82
CA ARG A 41 -8.52 1.72 5.90
C ARG A 41 -7.95 1.94 4.50
N ALA A 42 -7.35 3.09 4.28
CA ALA A 42 -6.48 3.31 3.14
C ALA A 42 -5.09 2.71 3.43
N ILE A 43 -4.52 2.03 2.45
CA ILE A 43 -3.21 1.39 2.55
C ILE A 43 -2.33 1.90 1.42
N THR A 44 -1.11 2.33 1.74
CA THR A 44 -0.12 2.71 0.73
C THR A 44 0.48 1.46 0.10
N ALA A 45 0.25 1.27 -1.20
CA ALA A 45 0.74 0.12 -1.95
C ALA A 45 1.86 0.49 -2.95
N GLY A 46 2.56 1.59 -2.71
CA GLY A 46 3.62 2.09 -3.60
C GLY A 46 4.95 1.34 -3.49
N GLY A 47 5.16 0.62 -2.40
CA GLY A 47 6.40 -0.12 -2.12
C GLY A 47 7.60 0.79 -1.90
N LEU A 48 8.81 0.23 -2.04
CA LEU A 48 10.08 0.90 -1.73
C LEU A 48 10.23 2.28 -2.40
N LEU A 49 9.82 2.40 -3.67
CA LEU A 49 9.98 3.64 -4.44
C LEU A 49 9.01 4.76 -4.04
N SER A 50 8.09 4.49 -3.12
CA SER A 50 7.11 5.47 -2.61
C SER A 50 7.27 5.71 -1.11
N LEU A 51 8.32 5.18 -0.48
CA LEU A 51 8.58 5.46 0.91
C LEU A 51 8.93 6.94 1.09
N PRO A 52 8.31 7.63 2.05
CA PRO A 52 8.70 8.97 2.43
C PRO A 52 10.01 8.95 3.22
N LYS A 53 10.53 10.10 3.58
CA LYS A 53 11.58 10.20 4.60
C LYS A 53 11.05 9.61 5.91
N LEU A 54 11.70 8.55 6.40
CA LEU A 54 11.20 7.76 7.53
C LEU A 54 11.33 8.45 8.88
N VAL A 55 12.15 9.50 8.96
CA VAL A 55 12.45 10.20 10.21
C VAL A 55 12.40 11.70 10.04
N PHE A 56 12.03 12.40 11.12
CA PHE A 56 12.06 13.84 11.26
C PHE A 56 12.36 14.19 12.71
N PRO A 57 12.75 15.42 13.06
CA PRO A 57 13.04 15.79 14.43
C PRO A 57 11.87 15.48 15.37
N GLY A 58 12.11 14.62 16.37
CA GLY A 58 11.11 14.18 17.34
C GLY A 58 10.13 13.11 16.86
N GLY A 59 10.29 12.55 15.64
CA GLY A 59 9.36 11.54 15.13
C GLY A 59 9.92 10.60 14.08
N ALA A 60 9.20 9.46 13.89
CA ALA A 60 9.51 8.48 12.87
C ALA A 60 8.23 7.84 12.31
N LEU A 61 8.28 7.43 11.05
CA LEU A 61 7.21 6.71 10.35
C LEU A 61 7.53 5.23 10.30
N ILE A 62 6.56 4.39 10.66
CA ILE A 62 6.67 2.93 10.66
C ILE A 62 5.47 2.28 9.99
N GLY A 63 5.61 1.02 9.61
CA GLY A 63 4.51 0.18 9.13
C GLY A 63 3.80 0.72 7.90
N CYS A 64 2.49 0.54 7.87
CA CYS A 64 1.66 0.96 6.73
C CYS A 64 1.62 2.48 6.54
N ASP A 65 1.82 3.27 7.59
CA ASP A 65 1.85 4.73 7.50
C ASP A 65 3.14 5.21 6.83
N ALA A 66 4.25 4.46 6.96
CA ALA A 66 5.45 4.64 6.16
C ALA A 66 5.32 4.07 4.73
N GLY A 67 4.40 3.13 4.50
CA GLY A 67 4.23 2.47 3.20
C GLY A 67 5.03 1.18 3.02
N THR A 68 5.36 0.48 4.10
CA THR A 68 6.17 -0.76 4.07
C THR A 68 5.41 -2.00 3.59
N LEU A 69 4.18 -1.86 3.08
CA LEU A 69 3.41 -2.96 2.52
C LEU A 69 4.12 -3.58 1.30
N ASN A 70 4.32 -4.89 1.31
CA ASN A 70 4.71 -5.62 0.11
C ASN A 70 3.46 -5.88 -0.77
N ALA A 71 3.29 -5.06 -1.80
CA ALA A 71 2.14 -5.12 -2.71
C ALA A 71 2.10 -6.43 -3.51
N ALA A 72 3.24 -7.02 -3.86
CA ALA A 72 3.31 -8.27 -4.62
C ALA A 72 2.78 -9.47 -3.82
N ARG A 73 2.94 -9.44 -2.50
CA ARG A 73 2.46 -10.49 -1.59
C ARG A 73 1.13 -10.16 -0.92
N ILE A 74 0.65 -8.91 -1.07
CA ILE A 74 -0.54 -8.39 -0.36
C ILE A 74 -0.39 -8.59 1.16
N LYS A 75 0.81 -8.42 1.70
CA LYS A 75 1.13 -8.65 3.11
C LYS A 75 1.95 -7.49 3.65
N GLY A 76 1.54 -6.97 4.82
CA GLY A 76 2.18 -5.83 5.47
C GLY A 76 2.48 -6.03 6.95
N SER A 77 1.84 -7.01 7.62
CA SER A 77 1.98 -7.16 9.08
C SER A 77 3.43 -7.44 9.51
N HIS A 78 4.12 -8.36 8.84
CA HIS A 78 5.52 -8.68 9.13
C HIS A 78 6.45 -7.48 8.86
N ALA A 79 6.16 -6.72 7.80
CA ALA A 79 6.90 -5.50 7.46
C ALA A 79 6.66 -4.39 8.50
N ALA A 80 5.41 -4.23 8.95
CA ALA A 80 5.06 -3.26 9.99
C ALA A 80 5.74 -3.60 11.32
N ILE A 81 5.73 -4.87 11.71
CA ILE A 81 6.40 -5.35 12.93
C ILE A 81 7.91 -5.08 12.82
N LYS A 82 8.54 -5.47 11.71
CA LYS A 82 10.00 -5.28 11.54
C LYS A 82 10.40 -3.82 11.57
N SER A 83 9.67 -2.95 10.86
CA SER A 83 9.96 -1.51 10.90
C SER A 83 9.78 -0.91 12.29
N GLY A 84 8.75 -1.37 13.05
CA GLY A 84 8.55 -0.98 14.44
C GLY A 84 9.69 -1.43 15.35
N MET A 85 10.19 -2.65 15.19
CA MET A 85 11.35 -3.16 15.94
C MET A 85 12.60 -2.30 15.69
N LEU A 86 12.92 -2.05 14.42
CA LEU A 86 14.09 -1.24 14.05
C LEU A 86 13.99 0.20 14.59
N CYS A 87 12.81 0.79 14.53
CA CYS A 87 12.56 2.11 15.10
C CYS A 87 12.71 2.11 16.62
N ALA A 88 12.15 1.11 17.31
CA ALA A 88 12.27 0.99 18.77
C ALA A 88 13.73 0.81 19.22
N GLU A 89 14.50 -0.01 18.54
CA GLU A 89 15.93 -0.19 18.79
C GLU A 89 16.69 1.14 18.64
N ALA A 90 16.41 1.91 17.59
CA ALA A 90 17.01 3.22 17.36
C ALA A 90 16.61 4.24 18.44
N ILE A 91 15.34 4.25 18.87
CA ILE A 91 14.86 5.11 19.96
C ILE A 91 15.57 4.76 21.28
N CYS A 92 15.62 3.47 21.62
CA CYS A 92 16.31 3.00 22.82
C CYS A 92 17.78 3.43 22.83
N GLU A 93 18.45 3.32 21.71
CA GLU A 93 19.83 3.77 21.59
C GLU A 93 19.96 5.29 21.78
N ALA A 94 19.14 6.08 21.10
CA ALA A 94 19.19 7.52 21.16
C ALA A 94 18.85 8.07 22.55
N VAL A 95 17.79 7.53 23.19
CA VAL A 95 17.29 8.04 24.48
C VAL A 95 18.11 7.53 25.65
N PHE A 96 18.37 6.23 25.71
CA PHE A 96 18.99 5.61 26.89
C PHE A 96 20.52 5.66 26.88
N LYS A 97 21.14 5.64 25.70
CA LYS A 97 22.61 5.67 25.60
C LYS A 97 23.18 7.08 25.39
N HIS A 98 22.45 7.95 24.70
CA HIS A 98 22.98 9.25 24.24
C HIS A 98 22.16 10.48 24.69
N ASP A 99 21.06 10.28 25.40
CA ASP A 99 20.11 11.35 25.84
C ASP A 99 19.67 12.32 24.71
N ARG A 100 19.49 11.79 23.49
CA ARG A 100 19.10 12.54 22.30
C ARG A 100 17.60 12.44 22.07
N ARG A 101 16.81 13.24 22.75
CA ARG A 101 15.34 13.12 22.77
C ARG A 101 14.62 13.79 21.61
N HIS A 102 15.25 14.76 20.96
CA HIS A 102 14.62 15.57 19.91
C HIS A 102 15.38 15.52 18.59
N ASP A 103 16.43 14.73 18.51
CA ASP A 103 17.21 14.57 17.30
C ASP A 103 16.48 13.70 16.26
N GLU A 104 16.90 13.84 15.03
CA GLU A 104 16.49 12.98 13.94
C GLU A 104 17.17 11.60 14.09
N LEU A 105 16.38 10.53 14.18
CA LEU A 105 16.83 9.15 14.39
C LEU A 105 17.48 8.55 13.14
N LYS A 106 18.62 9.04 12.69
CA LYS A 106 19.30 8.59 11.46
C LYS A 106 19.65 7.10 11.47
N SER A 107 19.88 6.53 12.65
CA SER A 107 20.16 5.09 12.80
C SER A 107 18.99 4.18 12.36
N TYR A 108 17.75 4.67 12.43
CA TYR A 108 16.59 3.89 11.99
C TYR A 108 16.57 3.66 10.46
N PRO A 109 16.61 4.68 9.58
CA PRO A 109 16.69 4.44 8.14
C PRO A 109 17.93 3.62 7.74
N GLU A 110 19.08 3.83 8.36
CA GLU A 110 20.27 3.03 8.09
C GLU A 110 20.09 1.54 8.47
N ALA A 111 19.44 1.27 9.61
CA ALA A 111 19.09 -0.09 10.02
C ALA A 111 18.04 -0.71 9.09
N PHE A 112 17.08 0.09 8.62
CA PHE A 112 16.08 -0.34 7.63
C PHE A 112 16.75 -0.78 6.33
N GLU A 113 17.66 0.01 5.76
CA GLU A 113 18.37 -0.28 4.51
C GLU A 113 19.23 -1.56 4.61
N ARG A 114 19.74 -1.90 5.79
CA ARG A 114 20.51 -3.12 6.05
C ARG A 114 19.64 -4.33 6.41
N SER A 115 18.33 -4.18 6.50
CA SER A 115 17.42 -5.24 6.93
C SER A 115 16.88 -6.07 5.76
N TRP A 116 16.46 -7.29 6.09
CA TRP A 116 15.73 -8.14 5.13
C TRP A 116 14.45 -7.49 4.60
N LEU A 117 13.88 -6.55 5.35
CA LEU A 117 12.67 -5.82 4.94
C LEU A 117 12.96 -4.93 3.72
N PHE A 118 14.10 -4.25 3.72
CA PHE A 118 14.55 -3.50 2.54
C PHE A 118 14.75 -4.42 1.34
N ASP A 119 15.42 -5.55 1.52
CA ASP A 119 15.67 -6.53 0.45
C ASP A 119 14.36 -7.04 -0.15
N GLU A 120 13.37 -7.37 0.69
CA GLU A 120 12.06 -7.83 0.26
C GLU A 120 11.31 -6.75 -0.54
N LEU A 121 11.29 -5.52 -0.05
CA LEU A 121 10.65 -4.40 -0.75
C LEU A 121 11.40 -4.04 -2.04
N ASN A 122 12.72 -4.15 -2.05
CA ASN A 122 13.55 -3.91 -3.22
C ASN A 122 13.32 -4.97 -4.31
N GLN A 123 13.13 -6.22 -3.94
CA GLN A 123 12.75 -7.26 -4.89
C GLN A 123 11.40 -6.97 -5.55
N ALA A 124 10.44 -6.43 -4.80
CA ALA A 124 9.09 -6.15 -5.28
C ALA A 124 8.88 -4.74 -5.87
N ARG A 125 9.93 -3.91 -5.97
CA ARG A 125 9.81 -2.48 -6.26
C ARG A 125 9.15 -2.13 -7.60
N ASN A 126 9.26 -3.00 -8.60
CA ASN A 126 8.70 -2.79 -9.93
C ASN A 126 7.29 -3.38 -10.10
N PHE A 127 6.81 -4.18 -9.15
CA PHE A 127 5.57 -4.95 -9.27
C PHE A 127 4.40 -4.09 -9.78
N LYS A 128 4.06 -3.03 -9.07
CA LYS A 128 2.93 -2.15 -9.42
C LYS A 128 3.12 -1.46 -10.78
N GLN A 129 4.35 -1.14 -11.14
CA GLN A 129 4.66 -0.45 -12.39
C GLN A 129 4.48 -1.36 -13.61
N TRP A 130 4.80 -2.64 -13.49
CA TRP A 130 4.55 -3.61 -14.54
C TRP A 130 3.05 -3.80 -14.78
N PHE A 131 2.25 -3.91 -13.73
CA PHE A 131 0.79 -4.04 -13.86
C PHE A 131 0.11 -2.80 -14.44
N LYS A 132 0.71 -1.62 -14.30
CA LYS A 132 0.24 -0.40 -14.99
C LYS A 132 0.36 -0.48 -16.52
N LYS A 133 1.23 -1.35 -17.04
CA LYS A 133 1.40 -1.59 -18.49
C LYS A 133 0.45 -2.67 -19.03
N GLY A 134 -0.39 -3.23 -18.17
CA GLY A 134 -1.36 -4.26 -18.51
C GLY A 134 -1.13 -5.56 -17.74
N ASN A 135 -2.20 -6.34 -17.55
CA ASN A 135 -2.16 -7.53 -16.72
C ASN A 135 -1.18 -8.61 -17.24
N TRP A 136 -1.16 -8.84 -18.55
CA TRP A 136 -0.26 -9.84 -19.16
C TRP A 136 1.21 -9.46 -19.00
N VAL A 137 1.55 -8.19 -19.25
CA VAL A 137 2.91 -7.68 -19.05
C VAL A 137 3.29 -7.75 -17.57
N GLY A 138 2.35 -7.39 -16.68
CA GLY A 138 2.54 -7.46 -15.23
C GLY A 138 2.84 -8.88 -14.77
N MET A 139 2.04 -9.86 -15.19
CA MET A 139 2.25 -11.27 -14.83
C MET A 139 3.57 -11.81 -15.35
N LEU A 140 3.88 -11.58 -16.63
CA LEU A 140 5.12 -12.06 -17.25
C LEU A 140 6.35 -11.48 -16.54
N MET A 141 6.41 -10.15 -16.38
CA MET A 141 7.57 -9.48 -15.80
C MET A 141 7.72 -9.77 -14.31
N THR A 142 6.60 -9.89 -13.57
CA THR A 142 6.63 -10.33 -12.18
C THR A 142 7.16 -11.78 -12.07
N GLY A 143 6.75 -12.66 -12.97
CA GLY A 143 7.30 -14.02 -13.03
C GLY A 143 8.80 -14.02 -13.28
N ILE A 144 9.30 -13.21 -14.19
CA ILE A 144 10.73 -13.05 -14.45
C ILE A 144 11.45 -12.52 -13.18
N GLU A 145 10.98 -11.42 -12.61
CA GLU A 145 11.63 -10.75 -11.48
C GLU A 145 11.59 -11.56 -10.18
N HIS A 146 10.49 -12.26 -9.90
CA HIS A 146 10.33 -12.98 -8.63
C HIS A 146 10.66 -14.46 -8.69
N TRP A 147 10.71 -15.06 -9.87
CA TRP A 147 10.94 -16.49 -10.01
C TRP A 147 12.20 -16.83 -10.82
N LEU A 148 12.41 -16.18 -11.97
CA LEU A 148 13.53 -16.49 -12.84
C LEU A 148 14.84 -15.84 -12.36
N LEU A 149 14.83 -14.52 -12.09
CA LEU A 149 16.04 -13.81 -11.66
C LEU A 149 16.65 -14.36 -10.36
N PRO A 150 15.88 -14.73 -9.32
CA PRO A 150 16.46 -15.36 -8.13
C PRO A 150 17.17 -16.70 -8.43
N LYS A 151 16.65 -17.49 -9.37
CA LYS A 151 17.31 -18.73 -9.81
C LYS A 151 18.63 -18.47 -10.55
N LEU A 152 18.75 -17.31 -11.18
CA LEU A 152 19.99 -16.87 -11.84
C LEU A 152 20.97 -16.16 -10.87
N GLY A 153 20.65 -16.12 -9.56
CA GLY A 153 21.51 -15.54 -8.53
C GLY A 153 21.30 -14.05 -8.27
N PHE A 154 20.32 -13.42 -8.88
CA PHE A 154 19.99 -12.02 -8.62
C PHE A 154 19.11 -11.90 -7.37
N LYS A 155 19.54 -11.13 -6.38
CA LYS A 155 18.72 -10.84 -5.18
C LYS A 155 17.56 -9.89 -5.46
N SER A 156 17.70 -9.04 -6.46
CA SER A 156 16.66 -8.08 -6.88
C SER A 156 16.78 -7.81 -8.38
N PRO A 157 15.74 -7.28 -9.04
CA PRO A 157 15.82 -6.91 -10.45
C PRO A 157 16.99 -5.94 -10.71
N PRO A 158 17.75 -6.10 -11.79
CA PRO A 158 18.86 -5.19 -12.13
C PRO A 158 18.39 -3.83 -12.68
N TRP A 159 17.10 -3.66 -12.92
CA TRP A 159 16.46 -2.42 -13.40
C TRP A 159 15.46 -1.88 -12.39
N THR A 160 15.15 -0.60 -12.50
CA THR A 160 14.10 0.08 -11.72
C THR A 160 13.19 0.86 -12.64
N ILE A 161 11.87 0.69 -12.46
CA ILE A 161 10.86 1.43 -13.22
C ILE A 161 10.33 2.54 -12.32
N HIS A 162 10.75 3.76 -12.61
CA HIS A 162 10.28 4.94 -11.87
C HIS A 162 8.87 5.34 -12.27
N ARG A 163 8.13 5.94 -11.33
CA ARG A 163 6.86 6.59 -11.62
C ARG A 163 7.13 7.88 -12.39
N THR A 164 6.32 8.10 -13.41
CA THR A 164 6.40 9.32 -14.22
C THR A 164 5.48 10.42 -13.71
N GLN A 165 4.41 10.05 -12.95
CA GLN A 165 3.39 11.00 -12.48
C GLN A 165 2.85 10.61 -11.10
N HIS A 166 2.41 11.60 -10.34
CA HIS A 166 1.68 11.38 -9.08
C HIS A 166 0.27 10.83 -9.34
N ASP A 167 -0.30 10.10 -8.37
CA ASP A 167 -1.61 9.46 -8.56
C ASP A 167 -2.75 10.47 -8.77
N HIS A 168 -2.70 11.62 -8.09
CA HIS A 168 -3.73 12.66 -8.23
C HIS A 168 -3.83 13.27 -9.63
N VAL A 169 -2.74 13.26 -10.42
CA VAL A 169 -2.74 13.78 -11.80
C VAL A 169 -3.62 12.91 -12.72
N ARG A 170 -3.97 11.71 -12.29
CA ARG A 170 -4.84 10.81 -13.05
C ARG A 170 -6.32 11.17 -12.96
N LEU A 171 -6.72 11.91 -11.93
CA LEU A 171 -8.09 12.37 -11.77
C LEU A 171 -8.45 13.33 -12.92
N LYS A 172 -9.54 13.03 -13.61
CA LYS A 172 -10.07 13.88 -14.68
C LYS A 172 -11.07 14.88 -14.09
N PRO A 173 -11.22 16.04 -14.73
CA PRO A 173 -12.31 16.97 -14.39
C PRO A 173 -13.67 16.27 -14.39
N ALA A 174 -14.56 16.61 -13.46
CA ALA A 174 -15.86 15.96 -13.33
C ALA A 174 -16.72 16.06 -14.61
N ALA A 175 -16.58 17.16 -15.37
CA ALA A 175 -17.26 17.38 -16.63
C ALA A 175 -16.83 16.39 -17.75
N GLU A 176 -15.65 15.82 -17.66
CA GLU A 176 -15.11 14.85 -18.64
C GLU A 176 -15.39 13.40 -18.23
N CYS A 177 -15.98 13.19 -17.05
CA CYS A 177 -16.24 11.86 -16.51
C CYS A 177 -17.72 11.50 -16.61
N THR A 178 -17.99 10.25 -16.95
CA THR A 178 -19.35 9.71 -16.84
C THR A 178 -19.75 9.70 -15.39
N ARG A 179 -20.90 10.36 -15.08
CA ARG A 179 -21.46 10.37 -13.73
C ARG A 179 -21.83 8.95 -13.30
N ILE A 180 -21.39 8.58 -12.11
CA ILE A 180 -21.77 7.32 -11.48
C ILE A 180 -22.92 7.63 -10.51
N GLU A 181 -24.08 7.03 -10.76
CA GLU A 181 -25.22 7.13 -9.86
C GLU A 181 -25.26 5.89 -8.99
N TYR A 182 -25.15 6.11 -7.70
CA TYR A 182 -25.24 5.04 -6.71
C TYR A 182 -26.67 4.88 -6.23
N PRO A 183 -27.16 3.64 -6.04
CA PRO A 183 -28.50 3.41 -5.51
C PRO A 183 -28.62 3.96 -4.10
N LYS A 184 -29.80 4.45 -3.75
CA LYS A 184 -30.08 4.88 -2.37
C LYS A 184 -29.93 3.69 -1.43
N PRO A 185 -29.35 3.88 -0.24
CA PRO A 185 -29.24 2.83 0.76
C PRO A 185 -30.61 2.31 1.19
N ASP A 186 -30.70 1.00 1.41
CA ASP A 186 -31.92 0.31 1.87
C ASP A 186 -32.01 0.23 3.40
N GLY A 187 -30.96 0.59 4.13
CA GLY A 187 -30.90 0.52 5.59
C GLY A 187 -30.78 -0.90 6.16
N VAL A 188 -30.75 -1.93 5.30
CA VAL A 188 -30.66 -3.34 5.67
C VAL A 188 -29.30 -3.91 5.29
N LEU A 189 -28.97 -3.89 4.01
CA LEU A 189 -27.65 -4.32 3.49
C LEU A 189 -26.75 -3.13 3.20
N THR A 190 -27.33 -2.03 2.76
CA THR A 190 -26.60 -0.82 2.35
C THR A 190 -26.93 0.33 3.29
N PHE A 191 -25.93 1.15 3.58
CA PHE A 191 -26.01 2.21 4.58
C PHE A 191 -25.36 3.50 4.06
N HIS A 192 -25.68 4.63 4.71
CA HIS A 192 -24.96 5.89 4.56
C HIS A 192 -23.72 5.94 5.44
#